data_dd7df7b73a3c7193d7acdf234ec28d79
#
_entry.id   dd7df7b73a3c7193d7acdf234ec28d79
#
_cell.length_a   1.000
_cell.length_b   1.000
_cell.length_c   1.000
_cell.angle_alpha   90.00
_cell.angle_beta   90.00
_cell.angle_gamma   90.00
#
_symmetry.space_group_name_H-M   'P 1'
#
loop_
_entity.id
_entity.type
_entity.pdbx_description
1 polymer ?
#
loop_
_entity_poly.entity_id
_entity_poly.type
_entity_poly.pdbx_seq_one_letter_code
_entity_poly.pdbx_strand_id
1 'polypeptide(L)'
;MNKDEELLFLIRRASALTKRKPGGHDPKKTGTEPPKKGGGHGHILSTIAENDGKSQQELAALLGIRPQSLSEALASLEEREYIVRRQGEGDRRKTLVFITESGRAKNDELSALRTSRAEKLFASLTEEEKDILAGLLSKLPDMTE
;
A
#
# COMPACT_ATOMS: atom_id res chain seq x y z
N MET A 1 10.28 3.94 -8.57
CA MET A 1 10.51 2.74 -7.72
C MET A 1 11.84 2.13 -8.12
N ASN A 2 12.72 1.89 -7.17
CA ASN A 2 13.98 1.22 -7.51
C ASN A 2 13.78 -0.31 -7.59
N LYS A 3 14.79 -1.00 -8.07
CA LYS A 3 14.75 -2.46 -8.27
C LYS A 3 14.45 -3.23 -6.97
N ASP A 4 15.00 -2.79 -5.87
CA ASP A 4 14.79 -3.43 -4.57
C ASP A 4 13.36 -3.26 -4.07
N GLU A 5 12.76 -2.10 -4.27
CA GLU A 5 11.36 -1.84 -3.95
C GLU A 5 10.42 -2.68 -4.84
N GLU A 6 10.74 -2.79 -6.11
CA GLU A 6 10.00 -3.65 -7.05
C GLU A 6 10.02 -5.11 -6.60
N LEU A 7 11.19 -5.62 -6.21
CA LEU A 7 11.32 -6.97 -5.68
C LEU A 7 10.49 -7.17 -4.41
N LEU A 8 10.53 -6.22 -3.51
CA LEU A 8 9.77 -6.29 -2.27
C LEU A 8 8.26 -6.32 -2.56
N PHE A 9 7.80 -5.51 -3.50
CA PHE A 9 6.42 -5.51 -3.96
C PHE A 9 6.01 -6.87 -4.52
N LEU A 10 6.84 -7.46 -5.39
CA LEU A 10 6.58 -8.77 -6.00
C LEU A 10 6.55 -9.89 -4.95
N ILE A 11 7.42 -9.84 -3.96
CA ILE A 11 7.45 -10.81 -2.87
C ILE A 11 6.19 -10.71 -2.01
N ARG A 12 5.75 -9.50 -1.69
CA ARG A 12 4.51 -9.29 -0.93
C ARG A 12 3.30 -9.81 -1.70
N ARG A 13 3.27 -9.57 -3.00
CA ARG A 13 2.24 -10.09 -3.88
C ARG A 13 2.25 -11.62 -3.88
N ALA A 14 3.40 -12.25 -4.04
CA ALA A 14 3.56 -13.71 -4.01
C ALA A 14 3.15 -14.27 -2.64
N SER A 15 3.54 -13.62 -1.56
CA SER A 15 3.16 -14.02 -0.20
C SER A 15 1.65 -13.98 0.01
N ALA A 16 0.97 -13.01 -0.58
CA ALA A 16 -0.50 -12.90 -0.51
C ALA A 16 -1.20 -14.10 -1.18
N LEU A 17 -0.59 -14.68 -2.22
CA LEU A 17 -1.13 -15.86 -2.91
C LEU A 17 -1.11 -17.11 -2.04
N THR A 18 -0.20 -17.17 -1.07
CA THR A 18 -0.02 -18.34 -0.20
C THR A 18 -0.80 -18.22 1.11
N LYS A 19 -1.34 -17.06 1.41
CA LYS A 19 -2.15 -16.88 2.61
C LYS A 19 -3.48 -17.58 2.41
N ARG A 20 -3.76 -18.54 3.29
CA ARG A 20 -5.09 -19.14 3.36
C ARG A 20 -6.10 -18.04 3.73
N LYS A 21 -7.23 -18.01 3.04
CA LYS A 21 -8.37 -17.19 3.48
C LYS A 21 -8.60 -17.46 4.97
N PRO A 22 -8.75 -16.42 5.80
CA PRO A 22 -9.09 -16.63 7.20
C PRO A 22 -10.50 -17.20 7.29
N GLY A 23 -10.61 -18.50 7.10
CA GLY A 23 -11.85 -19.28 7.26
C GLY A 23 -11.82 -20.14 8.50
N GLY A 24 -10.85 -19.94 9.35
CA GLY A 24 -10.71 -20.64 10.61
C GLY A 24 -10.44 -19.63 11.70
N HIS A 25 -11.46 -19.30 12.42
CA HIS A 25 -11.31 -18.68 13.72
C HIS A 25 -10.53 -19.66 14.59
N ASP A 26 -9.24 -19.43 14.77
CA ASP A 26 -8.47 -20.17 15.76
C ASP A 26 -8.65 -19.45 17.10
N PRO A 27 -9.47 -20.02 18.01
CA PRO A 27 -9.74 -19.36 19.29
C PRO A 27 -8.55 -19.32 20.23
N LYS A 28 -7.40 -19.88 19.84
CA LYS A 28 -6.21 -19.95 20.69
C LYS A 28 -5.16 -18.86 20.42
N LYS A 29 -5.39 -17.94 19.51
CA LYS A 29 -4.56 -16.76 19.36
C LYS A 29 -5.17 -15.57 20.11
N THR A 30 -5.49 -15.79 21.37
CA THR A 30 -5.75 -14.71 22.31
C THR A 30 -4.41 -14.21 22.83
N GLY A 31 -4.02 -13.01 22.49
CA GLY A 31 -2.92 -12.35 23.16
C GLY A 31 -1.83 -11.74 22.29
N THR A 32 -1.92 -11.79 20.98
CA THR A 32 -1.06 -10.95 20.15
C THR A 32 -1.85 -9.71 19.75
N GLU A 33 -1.31 -8.56 20.13
CA GLU A 33 -1.76 -7.29 19.55
C GLU A 33 -1.93 -7.47 18.05
N PRO A 34 -3.01 -6.94 17.46
CA PRO A 34 -3.11 -6.93 16.00
C PRO A 34 -1.83 -6.29 15.47
N PRO A 35 -1.23 -6.84 14.42
CA PRO A 35 -0.02 -6.26 13.85
C PRO A 35 -0.29 -4.78 13.65
N LYS A 36 0.57 -3.94 14.23
CA LYS A 36 0.47 -2.50 14.07
C LYS A 36 0.28 -2.23 12.59
N LYS A 37 -0.87 -1.72 12.22
CA LYS A 37 -1.27 -1.44 10.84
C LYS A 37 -0.39 -0.33 10.25
N GLY A 38 0.91 -0.54 10.20
CA GLY A 38 1.85 0.45 9.69
C GLY A 38 2.11 0.34 8.19
N GLY A 39 1.92 -0.85 7.62
CA GLY A 39 2.31 -1.09 6.23
C GLY A 39 1.28 -0.67 5.18
N GLY A 40 -0.02 -0.73 5.52
CA GLY A 40 -1.10 -0.43 4.58
C GLY A 40 -1.27 1.06 4.29
N HIS A 41 -1.14 1.90 5.30
CA HIS A 41 -1.33 3.35 5.18
C HIS A 41 -0.21 4.03 4.40
N GLY A 42 1.01 3.52 4.49
CA GLY A 42 2.14 4.04 3.72
C GLY A 42 1.94 3.87 2.22
N HIS A 43 1.43 2.73 1.79
CA HIS A 43 1.12 2.47 0.38
C HIS A 43 -0.05 3.34 -0.11
N ILE A 44 -1.08 3.51 0.71
CA ILE A 44 -2.22 4.37 0.39
C ILE A 44 -1.75 5.82 0.22
N LEU A 45 -0.95 6.32 1.15
CA LEU A 45 -0.43 7.68 1.09
C LEU A 45 0.45 7.91 -0.16
N SER A 46 1.29 6.94 -0.50
CA SER A 46 2.10 6.98 -1.72
C SER A 46 1.23 7.05 -2.98
N THR A 47 0.18 6.25 -3.04
CA THR A 47 -0.76 6.26 -4.16
C THR A 47 -1.48 7.59 -4.28
N ILE A 48 -1.88 8.20 -3.17
CA ILE A 48 -2.51 9.52 -3.15
C ILE A 48 -1.52 10.59 -3.64
N ALA A 49 -0.26 10.52 -3.21
CA ALA A 49 0.78 11.47 -3.64
C ALA A 49 1.00 11.44 -5.17
N GLU A 50 0.94 10.26 -5.78
CA GLU A 50 1.08 10.09 -7.22
C GLU A 50 -0.20 10.45 -7.99
N ASN A 51 -1.34 10.47 -7.32
CA ASN A 51 -2.66 10.64 -7.92
C ASN A 51 -3.47 11.70 -7.18
N ASP A 52 -2.83 12.83 -6.86
CA ASP A 52 -3.43 13.92 -6.11
C ASP A 52 -4.72 14.42 -6.80
N GLY A 53 -5.78 14.57 -6.03
CA GLY A 53 -7.07 15.05 -6.54
C GLY A 53 -7.99 14.00 -7.15
N LYS A 54 -7.61 12.72 -7.17
CA LYS A 54 -8.50 11.65 -7.63
C LYS A 54 -9.58 11.34 -6.62
N SER A 55 -10.69 10.76 -7.10
CA SER A 55 -11.81 10.36 -6.25
C SER A 55 -11.47 9.12 -5.43
N GLN A 56 -12.20 8.94 -4.33
CA GLN A 56 -12.07 7.73 -3.50
C GLN A 56 -12.32 6.45 -4.30
N GLN A 57 -13.29 6.49 -5.23
CA GLN A 57 -13.59 5.33 -6.08
C GLN A 57 -12.43 4.98 -6.99
N GLU A 58 -11.82 5.99 -7.62
CA GLU A 58 -10.64 5.80 -8.47
C GLU A 58 -9.46 5.24 -7.68
N LEU A 59 -9.22 5.78 -6.48
CA LEU A 59 -8.16 5.32 -5.59
C LEU A 59 -8.39 3.87 -5.13
N ALA A 60 -9.62 3.52 -4.78
CA ALA A 60 -9.97 2.16 -4.39
C ALA A 60 -9.69 1.17 -5.51
N ALA A 61 -10.03 1.54 -6.75
CA ALA A 61 -9.75 0.73 -7.94
C ALA A 61 -8.24 0.55 -8.16
N LEU A 62 -7.46 1.63 -8.04
CA LEU A 62 -6.00 1.59 -8.18
C LEU A 62 -5.34 0.72 -7.10
N LEU A 63 -5.85 0.77 -5.89
CA LEU A 63 -5.31 0.03 -4.75
C LEU A 63 -5.82 -1.42 -4.67
N GLY A 64 -6.87 -1.74 -5.42
CA GLY A 64 -7.50 -3.06 -5.35
C GLY A 64 -8.13 -3.38 -4.00
N ILE A 65 -8.65 -2.37 -3.30
CA ILE A 65 -9.27 -2.52 -1.99
C ILE A 65 -10.74 -2.08 -2.04
N ARG A 66 -11.50 -2.53 -1.05
CA ARG A 66 -12.90 -2.16 -0.93
C ARG A 66 -13.05 -0.67 -0.60
N PRO A 67 -14.03 0.02 -1.19
CA PRO A 67 -14.26 1.44 -0.91
C PRO A 67 -14.44 1.74 0.58
N GLN A 68 -15.08 0.86 1.33
CA GLN A 68 -15.26 1.02 2.77
C GLN A 68 -13.93 0.96 3.53
N SER A 69 -13.06 0.01 3.18
CA SER A 69 -11.73 -0.11 3.78
C SER A 69 -10.88 1.13 3.48
N LEU A 70 -10.96 1.63 2.25
CA LEU A 70 -10.29 2.87 1.88
C LEU A 70 -10.82 4.05 2.68
N SER A 71 -12.15 4.18 2.81
CA SER A 71 -12.76 5.29 3.55
C SER A 71 -12.29 5.33 5.01
N GLU A 72 -12.16 4.19 5.65
CA GLU A 72 -11.63 4.09 7.02
C GLU A 72 -10.17 4.52 7.10
N ALA A 73 -9.35 4.08 6.16
CA ALA A 73 -7.95 4.47 6.08
C ALA A 73 -7.80 5.96 5.81
N LEU A 74 -8.61 6.52 4.92
CA LEU A 74 -8.61 7.94 4.61
C LEU A 74 -9.04 8.79 5.82
N ALA A 75 -10.01 8.33 6.59
CA ALA A 75 -10.42 9.01 7.82
C ALA A 75 -9.25 9.10 8.80
N SER A 76 -8.48 8.04 8.95
CA SER A 76 -7.28 8.03 9.80
C SER A 76 -6.20 8.99 9.29
N LEU A 77 -5.96 9.03 7.98
CA LEU A 77 -4.99 9.94 7.38
C LEU A 77 -5.44 11.41 7.47
N GLU A 78 -6.73 11.66 7.32
CA GLU A 78 -7.30 13.00 7.47
C GLU A 78 -7.20 13.50 8.90
N GLU A 79 -7.44 12.63 9.88
CA GLU A 79 -7.28 12.95 11.30
C GLU A 79 -5.83 13.35 11.64
N ARG A 80 -4.87 12.73 10.97
CA ARG A 80 -3.45 13.07 11.11
C ARG A 80 -3.02 14.26 10.24
N GLU A 81 -3.95 14.87 9.53
CA GLU A 81 -3.72 16.03 8.65
C GLU A 81 -2.80 15.74 7.45
N TYR A 82 -2.67 14.48 7.05
CA TYR A 82 -1.88 14.11 5.88
C TYR A 82 -2.64 14.27 4.57
N ILE A 83 -3.97 14.23 4.62
CA ILE A 83 -4.84 14.42 3.47
C ILE A 83 -6.02 15.31 3.84
N VAL A 84 -6.66 15.86 2.82
CA VAL A 84 -7.99 16.49 2.92
C VAL A 84 -8.90 15.85 1.90
N ARG A 85 -10.18 15.72 2.25
CA ARG A 85 -11.22 15.23 1.36
C ARG A 85 -12.18 16.38 1.04
N ARG A 86 -12.56 16.49 -0.22
CA ARG A 86 -13.50 17.52 -0.69
C ARG A 86 -14.53 16.91 -1.62
N GLN A 87 -15.74 17.47 -1.63
CA GLN A 87 -16.73 17.09 -2.61
C GLN A 87 -16.29 17.58 -3.99
N GLY A 88 -16.54 16.74 -5.02
CA GLY A 88 -16.25 17.11 -6.40
C GLY A 88 -17.13 18.25 -6.89
N GLU A 89 -16.54 19.17 -7.62
CA GLU A 89 -17.29 20.21 -8.33
C GLU A 89 -18.08 19.55 -9.46
N GLY A 90 -19.37 19.87 -9.56
CA GLY A 90 -20.25 19.31 -10.57
C GLY A 90 -20.88 17.96 -10.21
N ASP A 91 -20.27 17.16 -9.37
CA ASP A 91 -20.82 15.91 -8.86
C ASP A 91 -20.55 15.78 -7.35
N ARG A 92 -21.58 16.07 -6.55
CA ARG A 92 -21.51 16.00 -5.09
C ARG A 92 -21.37 14.57 -4.54
N ARG A 93 -21.54 13.56 -5.40
CA ARG A 93 -21.37 12.14 -5.03
C ARG A 93 -19.90 11.75 -4.97
N LYS A 94 -19.03 12.47 -5.67
CA LYS A 94 -17.60 12.22 -5.70
C LYS A 94 -16.93 12.90 -4.52
N THR A 95 -16.10 12.13 -3.83
CA THR A 95 -15.19 12.65 -2.82
C THR A 95 -13.79 12.63 -3.40
N LEU A 96 -13.19 13.80 -3.52
CA LEU A 96 -11.84 13.97 -4.04
C LEU A 96 -10.85 13.97 -2.86
N VAL A 97 -9.69 13.38 -3.08
CA VAL A 97 -8.65 13.22 -2.05
C VAL A 97 -7.42 13.99 -2.46
N PHE A 98 -6.97 14.89 -1.60
CA PHE A 98 -5.77 15.70 -1.82
C PHE A 98 -4.76 15.44 -0.71
N ILE A 99 -3.50 15.34 -1.09
CA ILE A 99 -2.42 15.24 -0.12
C ILE A 99 -2.05 16.64 0.38
N THR A 100 -1.75 16.75 1.67
CA THR A 100 -1.28 18.00 2.28
C THR A 100 0.25 18.08 2.19
N GLU A 101 0.81 19.24 2.51
CA GLU A 101 2.25 19.40 2.62
C GLU A 101 2.82 18.45 3.69
N SER A 102 2.15 18.34 4.82
CA SER A 102 2.48 17.40 5.90
C SER A 102 2.44 15.95 5.41
N GLY A 103 1.43 15.61 4.58
CA GLY A 103 1.30 14.29 3.96
C GLY A 103 2.44 13.99 3.01
N ARG A 104 2.87 14.97 2.22
CA ARG A 104 4.03 14.79 1.31
C ARG A 104 5.33 14.54 2.06
N ALA A 105 5.56 15.29 3.14
CA ALA A 105 6.72 15.10 4.00
C ALA A 105 6.71 13.70 4.62
N LYS A 106 5.55 13.25 5.11
CA LYS A 106 5.38 11.90 5.68
C LYS A 106 5.61 10.81 4.62
N ASN A 107 5.10 11.02 3.42
CA ASN A 107 5.31 10.08 2.30
C ASN A 107 6.79 9.95 1.95
N ASP A 108 7.52 11.05 1.89
CA ASP A 108 8.97 11.05 1.62
C ASP A 108 9.73 10.29 2.71
N GLU A 109 9.39 10.51 3.97
CA GLU A 109 9.96 9.77 5.11
C GLU A 109 9.72 8.27 4.99
N LEU A 110 8.48 7.87 4.72
CA LEU A 110 8.11 6.46 4.58
C LEU A 110 8.76 5.83 3.35
N SER A 111 8.87 6.57 2.26
CA SER A 111 9.54 6.11 1.04
C SER A 111 11.01 5.82 1.29
N ALA A 112 11.70 6.71 2.00
CA ALA A 112 13.11 6.51 2.37
C ALA A 112 13.29 5.27 3.25
N LEU A 113 12.38 5.03 4.19
CA LEU A 113 12.40 3.83 5.04
C LEU A 113 12.18 2.55 4.21
N ARG A 114 11.25 2.57 3.27
CA ARG A 114 10.99 1.42 2.38
C ARG A 114 12.20 1.11 1.53
N THR A 115 12.81 2.12 0.93
CA THR A 115 14.03 1.97 0.13
C THR A 115 15.15 1.35 0.96
N SER A 116 15.40 1.87 2.15
CA SER A 116 16.42 1.36 3.05
C SER A 116 16.18 -0.10 3.44
N ARG A 117 14.95 -0.46 3.76
CA ARG A 117 14.58 -1.85 4.11
C ARG A 117 14.76 -2.79 2.93
N ALA A 118 14.34 -2.36 1.74
CA ALA A 118 14.47 -3.15 0.53
C ALA A 118 15.95 -3.39 0.19
N GLU A 119 16.77 -2.36 0.25
CA GLU A 119 18.21 -2.46 0.02
C GLU A 119 18.88 -3.45 0.98
N LYS A 120 18.55 -3.38 2.27
CA LYS A 120 19.09 -4.30 3.28
C LYS A 120 18.64 -5.74 3.03
N LEU A 121 17.38 -5.93 2.66
CA LEU A 121 16.81 -7.24 2.43
C LEU A 121 17.51 -7.96 1.25
N PHE A 122 17.82 -7.22 0.20
CA PHE A 122 18.41 -7.78 -1.01
C PHE A 122 19.91 -7.51 -1.15
N ALA A 123 20.59 -7.07 -0.09
CA ALA A 123 22.00 -6.74 -0.12
C ALA A 123 22.92 -7.91 -0.51
N SER A 124 22.48 -9.14 -0.25
CA SER A 124 23.23 -10.36 -0.59
C SER A 124 23.06 -10.80 -2.04
N LEU A 125 22.15 -10.18 -2.78
CA LEU A 125 21.90 -10.51 -4.19
C LEU A 125 22.67 -9.57 -5.11
N THR A 126 23.21 -10.11 -6.19
CA THR A 126 23.79 -9.30 -7.28
C THR A 126 22.67 -8.66 -8.09
N GLU A 127 22.99 -7.66 -8.90
CA GLU A 127 22.02 -7.03 -9.78
C GLU A 127 21.41 -8.04 -10.78
N GLU A 128 22.21 -8.96 -11.29
CA GLU A 128 21.73 -10.04 -12.17
C GLU A 128 20.76 -10.96 -11.45
N GLU A 129 21.08 -11.35 -10.22
CA GLU A 129 20.22 -12.20 -9.41
C GLU A 129 18.89 -11.52 -9.09
N LYS A 130 18.91 -10.22 -8.83
CA LYS A 130 17.68 -9.43 -8.62
C LYS A 130 16.80 -9.41 -9.89
N ASP A 131 17.39 -9.27 -11.05
CA ASP A 131 16.66 -9.30 -12.33
C ASP A 131 16.02 -10.66 -12.58
N ILE A 132 16.76 -11.74 -12.30
CA ILE A 132 16.25 -13.11 -12.42
C ILE A 132 15.07 -13.33 -11.45
N LEU A 133 15.23 -12.93 -10.21
CA LEU A 133 14.18 -13.07 -9.19
C LEU A 133 12.93 -12.29 -9.57
N ALA A 134 13.08 -11.05 -10.02
CA ALA A 134 11.95 -10.24 -10.49
C ALA A 134 11.22 -10.88 -11.67
N GLY A 135 11.97 -11.43 -12.63
CA GLY A 135 11.42 -12.16 -13.77
C GLY A 135 10.62 -13.39 -13.35
N LEU A 136 11.15 -14.17 -12.42
CA LEU A 136 10.48 -15.37 -11.90
C LEU A 136 9.21 -15.03 -11.13
N LEU A 137 9.26 -14.04 -10.26
CA LEU A 137 8.11 -13.59 -9.47
C LEU A 137 7.00 -13.03 -10.36
N SER A 138 7.36 -12.37 -11.46
CA SER A 138 6.40 -11.81 -12.42
C SER A 138 5.62 -12.88 -13.19
N LYS A 139 6.11 -14.12 -13.21
CA LYS A 139 5.41 -15.26 -13.83
C LYS A 139 4.28 -15.81 -12.98
N LEU A 140 4.23 -15.46 -11.69
CA LEU A 140 3.16 -15.91 -10.84
C LEU A 140 1.84 -15.26 -11.24
N PRO A 141 0.72 -16.01 -11.24
CA PRO A 141 -0.55 -15.47 -11.69
C PRO A 141 -1.08 -14.38 -10.77
N ASP A 142 -1.78 -13.43 -11.37
CA ASP A 142 -2.59 -12.48 -10.62
C ASP A 142 -3.86 -13.22 -10.15
N MET A 143 -3.90 -13.55 -8.88
CA MET A 143 -5.06 -14.17 -8.25
C MET A 143 -5.99 -13.08 -7.66
N THR A 144 -6.18 -12.01 -8.40
CA THR A 144 -7.16 -10.98 -8.04
C THR A 144 -8.55 -11.44 -8.45
N GLU A 145 -9.18 -12.19 -7.63
CA GLU A 145 -10.62 -12.37 -7.66
C GLU A 145 -11.24 -11.66 -6.48
#